data_79f3c8d50e622b246d6b560f4fa7bb28
#
_entry.id   79f3c8d50e622b246d6b560f4fa7bb28
#
_cell.length_a   1.000
_cell.length_b   1.000
_cell.length_c   1.000
_cell.angle_alpha   90.00
_cell.angle_beta   90.00
_cell.angle_gamma   90.00
#
_symmetry.space_group_name_H-M   'P 1'
#
loop_
_entity.id
_entity.type
_entity.pdbx_description
1 polymer ?
#
loop_
_entity_poly.entity_id
_entity_poly.type
_entity_poly.pdbx_seq_one_letter_code
_entity_poly.pdbx_strand_id
1 'polypeptide(L)'
;MKIALGQVNPTVGDLPGNSALMLQFAQRAAAAHADVIVFPELSLTGYPPRDLVEKPSFLERVEDQLQSLAKQAPLSMIVGYTGRVGSHTGKQALNSAAVIDNGEIVFRQSKMLLPNYDVFDEARYFRPAEREYLCALRGVPVALTICEDAWNDRRFWKERLYQRDPVEELFEAGAQMLICINASPYNLGKRAIRRNIYRAAARRYAKPVIYVNQVGGNDQLVFDGTSFVMNSAGEVIAAGRSFEEDLILCDLEAGTGDRNEDFAEECAAAYQALVLGTRDYIRKCGFSKVLIGLSGGIDSALTAVIAVDAVGRENVTGVGMPGPYSSESSVIDARTMAEKLGIRFEIVSITGACERFEQELAPLFQGTEPGVTEENLQSRLRGVTLMALSNKTGAMVLTTGNKSELAVGYCTLYGDMCGGLAVISDVPKTLVYQLARIANQRHNGAIPENVFTKPPSAELRPDQKDTDSLPPYEVLDPILEAYIEHYRTPREIAASYDLSLELVQDIINKVDRNEYKRQQAAPGLKVTTKAFGVGRRMPIAQRFAG
;
A
#
# COMPACT_ATOMS: atom_id res chain seq x y z
N MET A 1 27.88 12.45 -17.87
CA MET A 1 27.05 11.22 -17.97
C MET A 1 25.59 11.59 -17.81
N LYS A 2 24.78 11.23 -18.80
CA LYS A 2 23.33 11.41 -18.76
C LYS A 2 22.63 10.13 -18.28
N ILE A 3 21.91 10.20 -17.17
CA ILE A 3 21.21 9.06 -16.56
C ILE A 3 19.72 9.25 -16.74
N ALA A 4 19.03 8.18 -17.12
CA ALA A 4 17.57 8.10 -17.12
C ALA A 4 17.11 7.23 -15.95
N LEU A 5 16.06 7.64 -15.23
CA LEU A 5 15.39 6.87 -14.20
C LEU A 5 14.06 6.38 -14.78
N GLY A 6 13.90 5.07 -14.88
CA GLY A 6 12.68 4.43 -15.36
C GLY A 6 11.78 4.08 -14.18
N GLN A 7 10.93 5.00 -13.76
CA GLN A 7 9.93 4.79 -12.70
C GLN A 7 8.73 4.05 -13.29
N VAL A 8 8.72 2.72 -13.15
CA VAL A 8 7.75 1.82 -13.79
C VAL A 8 6.83 1.13 -12.79
N ASN A 9 5.67 0.67 -13.28
CA ASN A 9 4.65 -0.08 -12.52
C ASN A 9 4.61 -1.56 -12.97
N PRO A 10 5.51 -2.41 -12.48
CA PRO A 10 5.56 -3.80 -12.87
C PRO A 10 4.37 -4.59 -12.27
N THR A 11 3.96 -5.64 -12.96
CA THR A 11 3.01 -6.63 -12.45
C THR A 11 3.76 -7.87 -11.99
N VAL A 12 3.49 -8.33 -10.77
CA VAL A 12 4.16 -9.51 -10.21
C VAL A 12 3.92 -10.74 -11.09
N GLY A 13 5.00 -11.37 -11.56
CA GLY A 13 4.98 -12.59 -12.38
C GLY A 13 4.76 -12.37 -13.87
N ASP A 14 4.44 -11.16 -14.34
CA ASP A 14 4.30 -10.86 -15.77
C ASP A 14 5.65 -10.50 -16.39
N LEU A 15 6.52 -11.51 -16.55
CA LEU A 15 7.86 -11.31 -17.07
C LEU A 15 7.89 -10.67 -18.48
N PRO A 16 7.06 -11.12 -19.45
CA PRO A 16 7.02 -10.50 -20.78
C PRO A 16 6.52 -9.07 -20.77
N GLY A 17 5.43 -8.78 -20.01
CA GLY A 17 4.85 -7.44 -19.93
C GLY A 17 5.81 -6.46 -19.26
N ASN A 18 6.44 -6.84 -18.14
CA ASN A 18 7.44 -6.02 -17.46
C ASN A 18 8.67 -5.75 -18.35
N SER A 19 9.13 -6.77 -19.10
CA SER A 19 10.23 -6.61 -20.05
C SER A 19 9.87 -5.64 -21.19
N ALA A 20 8.68 -5.76 -21.76
CA ALA A 20 8.19 -4.86 -22.80
C ALA A 20 8.08 -3.41 -22.29
N LEU A 21 7.58 -3.22 -21.07
CA LEU A 21 7.51 -1.90 -20.42
C LEU A 21 8.91 -1.29 -20.26
N MET A 22 9.86 -2.06 -19.74
CA MET A 22 11.25 -1.59 -19.60
C MET A 22 11.89 -1.24 -20.93
N LEU A 23 11.69 -2.04 -21.99
CA LEU A 23 12.19 -1.73 -23.32
C LEU A 23 11.59 -0.45 -23.90
N GLN A 24 10.29 -0.21 -23.69
CA GLN A 24 9.64 1.04 -24.11
C GLN A 24 10.30 2.27 -23.44
N PHE A 25 10.56 2.18 -22.13
CA PHE A 25 11.24 3.25 -21.41
C PHE A 25 12.70 3.41 -21.86
N ALA A 26 13.41 2.30 -22.10
CA ALA A 26 14.78 2.30 -22.60
C ALA A 26 14.88 2.93 -23.99
N GLN A 27 13.96 2.65 -24.90
CA GLN A 27 13.89 3.29 -26.22
C GLN A 27 13.70 4.81 -26.12
N ARG A 28 12.82 5.26 -25.23
CA ARG A 28 12.61 6.69 -24.97
C ARG A 28 13.87 7.35 -24.38
N ALA A 29 14.55 6.69 -23.45
CA ALA A 29 15.80 7.17 -22.86
C ALA A 29 16.92 7.26 -23.92
N ALA A 30 17.06 6.26 -24.79
CA ALA A 30 18.02 6.26 -25.90
C ALA A 30 17.73 7.41 -26.89
N ALA A 31 16.47 7.66 -27.24
CA ALA A 31 16.06 8.78 -28.09
C ALA A 31 16.37 10.15 -27.44
N ALA A 32 16.39 10.23 -26.11
CA ALA A 32 16.80 11.41 -25.35
C ALA A 32 18.33 11.49 -25.11
N HIS A 33 19.11 10.60 -25.74
CA HIS A 33 20.57 10.51 -25.63
C HIS A 33 21.06 10.26 -24.18
N ALA A 34 20.34 9.45 -23.40
CA ALA A 34 20.84 8.97 -22.12
C ALA A 34 21.93 7.91 -22.35
N ASP A 35 22.94 7.89 -21.47
CA ASP A 35 24.01 6.89 -21.46
C ASP A 35 23.55 5.58 -20.83
N VAL A 36 22.69 5.66 -19.83
CA VAL A 36 22.17 4.53 -19.05
C VAL A 36 20.76 4.82 -18.56
N ILE A 37 19.93 3.78 -18.49
CA ILE A 37 18.65 3.83 -17.77
C ILE A 37 18.67 2.88 -16.56
N VAL A 38 18.13 3.34 -15.43
CA VAL A 38 18.06 2.60 -14.17
C VAL A 38 16.60 2.29 -13.86
N PHE A 39 16.31 1.02 -13.63
CA PHE A 39 14.98 0.53 -13.23
C PHE A 39 14.93 0.12 -11.75
N PRO A 40 13.74 0.06 -11.15
CA PRO A 40 13.54 -0.30 -9.75
C PRO A 40 13.99 -1.71 -9.37
N GLU A 41 14.05 -1.98 -8.07
CA GLU A 41 14.20 -3.30 -7.46
C GLU A 41 13.14 -4.26 -8.01
N LEU A 42 13.56 -5.47 -8.38
CA LEU A 42 12.70 -6.53 -8.93
C LEU A 42 11.77 -6.08 -10.08
N SER A 43 12.16 -5.06 -10.86
CA SER A 43 11.33 -4.52 -11.94
C SER A 43 10.96 -5.55 -13.01
N LEU A 44 11.78 -6.57 -13.23
CA LEU A 44 11.47 -7.66 -14.16
C LEU A 44 10.44 -8.64 -13.59
N THR A 45 10.52 -8.96 -12.30
CA THR A 45 9.66 -9.96 -11.66
C THR A 45 8.44 -9.37 -10.95
N GLY A 46 8.46 -8.08 -10.65
CA GLY A 46 7.52 -7.40 -9.75
C GLY A 46 7.85 -7.67 -8.28
N TYR A 47 7.47 -6.76 -7.38
CA TYR A 47 7.68 -6.84 -5.93
C TYR A 47 6.34 -6.74 -5.18
N PRO A 48 6.08 -7.61 -4.16
CA PRO A 48 6.87 -8.75 -3.73
C PRO A 48 6.47 -10.05 -4.48
N PRO A 49 7.41 -10.85 -4.97
CA PRO A 49 7.10 -12.08 -5.71
C PRO A 49 6.65 -13.25 -4.81
N ARG A 50 6.87 -13.18 -3.50
CA ARG A 50 6.48 -14.16 -2.47
C ARG A 50 6.82 -15.62 -2.91
N ASP A 51 5.91 -16.57 -2.71
CA ASP A 51 6.11 -18.00 -3.00
C ASP A 51 6.36 -18.32 -4.49
N LEU A 52 6.23 -17.36 -5.41
CA LEU A 52 6.60 -17.57 -6.81
C LEU A 52 8.10 -17.93 -6.95
N VAL A 53 8.95 -17.35 -6.10
CA VAL A 53 10.40 -17.61 -6.15
C VAL A 53 10.80 -19.00 -5.62
N GLU A 54 9.90 -19.73 -4.99
CA GLU A 54 10.12 -21.12 -4.60
C GLU A 54 9.94 -22.11 -5.77
N LYS A 55 9.34 -21.63 -6.88
CA LYS A 55 9.15 -22.44 -8.10
C LYS A 55 10.40 -22.42 -8.97
N PRO A 56 11.11 -23.53 -9.17
CA PRO A 56 12.30 -23.56 -10.02
C PRO A 56 12.03 -23.08 -11.45
N SER A 57 10.89 -23.45 -12.02
CA SER A 57 10.48 -23.02 -13.37
C SER A 57 10.26 -21.51 -13.47
N PHE A 58 9.86 -20.83 -12.38
CA PHE A 58 9.77 -19.38 -12.36
C PHE A 58 11.17 -18.74 -12.45
N LEU A 59 12.11 -19.22 -11.63
CA LEU A 59 13.49 -18.71 -11.63
C LEU A 59 14.19 -18.94 -12.98
N GLU A 60 13.95 -20.09 -13.63
CA GLU A 60 14.46 -20.37 -14.98
C GLU A 60 13.92 -19.39 -16.01
N ARG A 61 12.60 -19.17 -16.01
CA ARG A 61 11.98 -18.20 -16.92
C ARG A 61 12.42 -16.76 -16.67
N VAL A 62 12.72 -16.38 -15.42
CA VAL A 62 13.29 -15.05 -15.11
C VAL A 62 14.66 -14.90 -15.76
N GLU A 63 15.53 -15.90 -15.66
CA GLU A 63 16.86 -15.85 -16.29
C GLU A 63 16.75 -15.78 -17.81
N ASP A 64 15.91 -16.61 -18.44
CA ASP A 64 15.67 -16.59 -19.88
C ASP A 64 15.15 -15.22 -20.36
N GLN A 65 14.21 -14.62 -19.61
CA GLN A 65 13.66 -13.31 -19.94
C GLN A 65 14.70 -12.19 -19.76
N LEU A 66 15.56 -12.28 -18.73
CA LEU A 66 16.65 -11.32 -18.53
C LEU A 66 17.67 -11.38 -19.68
N GLN A 67 18.03 -12.58 -20.14
CA GLN A 67 18.90 -12.77 -21.31
C GLN A 67 18.26 -12.22 -22.59
N SER A 68 16.96 -12.43 -22.76
CA SER A 68 16.20 -11.88 -23.89
C SER A 68 16.16 -10.35 -23.86
N LEU A 69 15.93 -9.76 -22.68
CA LEU A 69 15.94 -8.32 -22.45
C LEU A 69 17.32 -7.72 -22.77
N ALA A 70 18.40 -8.37 -22.33
CA ALA A 70 19.77 -7.92 -22.57
C ALA A 70 20.05 -7.77 -24.07
N LYS A 71 19.71 -8.78 -24.88
CA LYS A 71 19.90 -8.77 -26.33
C LYS A 71 19.15 -7.65 -27.07
N GLN A 72 18.09 -7.13 -26.47
CA GLN A 72 17.21 -6.10 -27.03
C GLN A 72 17.49 -4.70 -26.48
N ALA A 73 18.41 -4.57 -25.50
CA ALA A 73 18.71 -3.32 -24.82
C ALA A 73 19.27 -2.26 -25.80
N PRO A 74 18.61 -1.10 -25.97
CA PRO A 74 19.06 -0.06 -26.90
C PRO A 74 20.17 0.83 -26.33
N LEU A 75 20.42 0.75 -25.01
CA LEU A 75 21.48 1.45 -24.28
C LEU A 75 21.82 0.63 -23.02
N SER A 76 22.81 1.06 -22.24
CA SER A 76 23.13 0.41 -20.96
C SER A 76 21.93 0.49 -20.01
N MET A 77 21.60 -0.62 -19.33
CA MET A 77 20.45 -0.72 -18.42
C MET A 77 20.88 -1.30 -17.07
N ILE A 78 20.30 -0.79 -15.99
CA ILE A 78 20.34 -1.43 -14.66
C ILE A 78 18.93 -1.93 -14.35
N VAL A 79 18.79 -3.25 -14.12
CA VAL A 79 17.50 -3.95 -14.01
C VAL A 79 17.44 -4.73 -12.71
N GLY A 80 16.40 -4.51 -11.90
CA GLY A 80 16.11 -5.36 -10.73
C GLY A 80 15.38 -6.65 -11.15
N TYR A 81 15.84 -7.80 -10.65
CA TYR A 81 15.28 -9.11 -11.00
C TYR A 81 15.48 -10.14 -9.88
N THR A 82 14.77 -11.26 -9.93
CA THR A 82 15.01 -12.40 -9.06
C THR A 82 16.12 -13.28 -9.65
N GLY A 83 17.29 -13.25 -9.02
CA GLY A 83 18.41 -14.10 -9.40
C GLY A 83 18.27 -15.54 -8.89
N ARG A 84 19.06 -16.47 -9.46
CA ARG A 84 19.12 -17.87 -9.02
C ARG A 84 20.49 -18.19 -8.44
N VAL A 85 20.51 -18.93 -7.33
CA VAL A 85 21.74 -19.48 -6.74
C VAL A 85 22.15 -20.75 -7.50
N GLY A 86 23.42 -20.87 -7.83
CA GLY A 86 23.97 -22.07 -8.51
C GLY A 86 24.15 -23.29 -7.61
N SER A 87 23.81 -23.22 -6.31
CA SER A 87 23.98 -24.33 -5.36
C SER A 87 22.64 -25.03 -5.10
N HIS A 88 22.67 -26.34 -4.79
CA HIS A 88 21.47 -27.13 -4.48
C HIS A 88 21.08 -27.10 -2.99
N THR A 89 21.75 -26.29 -2.16
CA THR A 89 21.49 -26.21 -0.72
C THR A 89 20.94 -24.85 -0.31
N GLY A 90 19.95 -24.82 0.54
CA GLY A 90 19.32 -23.60 1.08
C GLY A 90 18.41 -22.92 0.07
N LYS A 91 18.15 -21.63 0.30
CA LYS A 91 17.30 -20.79 -0.55
C LYS A 91 17.92 -20.60 -1.92
N GLN A 92 17.11 -20.76 -2.97
CA GLN A 92 17.55 -20.73 -4.34
C GLN A 92 17.43 -19.35 -5.00
N ALA A 93 16.65 -18.45 -4.43
CA ALA A 93 16.38 -17.11 -4.97
C ALA A 93 17.28 -16.04 -4.35
N LEU A 94 17.62 -15.05 -5.16
CA LEU A 94 18.34 -13.83 -4.79
C LEU A 94 17.52 -12.62 -5.23
N ASN A 95 17.47 -11.57 -4.42
CA ASN A 95 17.00 -10.26 -4.87
C ASN A 95 18.21 -9.55 -5.49
N SER A 96 18.18 -9.32 -6.80
CA SER A 96 19.37 -8.96 -7.56
C SER A 96 19.15 -7.80 -8.51
N ALA A 97 20.25 -7.11 -8.83
CA ALA A 97 20.38 -6.16 -9.92
C ALA A 97 21.33 -6.70 -10.98
N ALA A 98 21.01 -6.49 -12.26
CA ALA A 98 21.87 -6.77 -13.39
C ALA A 98 22.24 -5.47 -14.11
N VAL A 99 23.50 -5.34 -14.52
CA VAL A 99 23.94 -4.30 -15.45
C VAL A 99 24.06 -4.93 -16.82
N ILE A 100 23.33 -4.38 -17.75
CA ILE A 100 23.30 -4.78 -19.15
C ILE A 100 24.06 -3.70 -19.94
N ASP A 101 25.04 -4.09 -20.74
CA ASP A 101 25.75 -3.20 -21.65
C ASP A 101 26.08 -3.93 -22.96
N ASN A 102 25.88 -3.25 -24.09
CA ASN A 102 26.12 -3.78 -25.42
C ASN A 102 25.49 -5.18 -25.70
N GLY A 103 24.28 -5.39 -25.18
CA GLY A 103 23.55 -6.64 -25.38
C GLY A 103 23.92 -7.79 -24.45
N GLU A 104 24.83 -7.57 -23.50
CA GLU A 104 25.33 -8.56 -22.55
C GLU A 104 25.11 -8.15 -21.11
N ILE A 105 24.99 -9.14 -20.20
CA ILE A 105 24.94 -8.90 -18.76
C ILE A 105 26.39 -8.86 -18.26
N VAL A 106 26.89 -7.65 -17.99
CA VAL A 106 28.29 -7.41 -17.63
C VAL A 106 28.54 -7.43 -16.11
N PHE A 107 27.49 -7.27 -15.29
CA PHE A 107 27.62 -7.29 -13.83
C PHE A 107 26.32 -7.76 -13.19
N ARG A 108 26.44 -8.42 -12.04
CA ARG A 108 25.32 -8.84 -11.18
C ARG A 108 25.64 -8.54 -9.73
N GLN A 109 24.71 -7.94 -9.03
CA GLN A 109 24.77 -7.64 -7.60
C GLN A 109 23.53 -8.19 -6.92
N SER A 110 23.68 -8.81 -5.76
CA SER A 110 22.54 -9.28 -4.96
C SER A 110 22.46 -8.55 -3.63
N LYS A 111 21.24 -8.33 -3.16
CA LYS A 111 20.90 -7.63 -1.93
C LYS A 111 21.52 -8.32 -0.71
N MET A 112 22.15 -7.55 0.15
CA MET A 112 22.81 -8.04 1.35
C MET A 112 21.87 -7.98 2.56
N LEU A 113 21.16 -6.89 2.75
CA LEU A 113 20.28 -6.65 3.89
C LEU A 113 18.83 -7.01 3.52
N LEU A 114 18.32 -8.11 4.06
CA LEU A 114 16.98 -8.61 3.77
C LEU A 114 16.00 -8.23 4.90
N PRO A 115 15.07 -7.29 4.66
CA PRO A 115 14.12 -6.87 5.69
C PRO A 115 13.12 -8.00 5.99
N ASN A 116 12.81 -8.17 7.29
CA ASN A 116 11.83 -9.13 7.81
C ASN A 116 10.94 -8.52 8.88
N TYR A 117 10.67 -7.25 8.78
CA TYR A 117 9.82 -6.49 9.68
C TYR A 117 8.65 -5.87 8.92
N ASP A 118 7.57 -5.48 9.63
CA ASP A 118 6.34 -4.94 9.08
C ASP A 118 5.81 -5.82 7.93
N VAL A 119 5.67 -5.28 6.72
CA VAL A 119 5.18 -6.00 5.53
C VAL A 119 6.25 -6.82 4.82
N PHE A 120 7.50 -6.63 5.19
CA PHE A 120 8.62 -7.32 4.59
C PHE A 120 8.82 -8.71 5.17
N ASP A 121 9.14 -9.66 4.31
CA ASP A 121 9.46 -11.05 4.67
C ASP A 121 10.55 -11.62 3.75
N GLU A 122 11.48 -10.75 3.32
CA GLU A 122 12.48 -11.12 2.32
C GLU A 122 13.43 -12.21 2.82
N ALA A 123 13.78 -12.19 4.10
CA ALA A 123 14.60 -13.23 4.71
C ALA A 123 13.95 -14.63 4.64
N ARG A 124 12.63 -14.74 4.42
CA ARG A 124 11.94 -16.02 4.18
C ARG A 124 12.28 -16.60 2.80
N TYR A 125 12.37 -15.76 1.79
CA TYR A 125 12.40 -16.14 0.38
C TYR A 125 13.79 -16.09 -0.22
N PHE A 126 14.53 -15.02 0.07
CA PHE A 126 15.82 -14.75 -0.56
C PHE A 126 17.00 -15.17 0.31
N ARG A 127 18.10 -15.49 -0.36
CA ARG A 127 19.41 -15.67 0.26
C ARG A 127 20.13 -14.33 0.26
N PRO A 128 20.68 -13.86 1.41
CA PRO A 128 21.47 -12.64 1.44
C PRO A 128 22.79 -12.81 0.71
N ALA A 129 23.27 -11.75 0.06
CA ALA A 129 24.64 -11.71 -0.44
C ALA A 129 25.63 -11.60 0.72
N GLU A 130 26.76 -12.26 0.58
CA GLU A 130 27.83 -12.19 1.59
C GLU A 130 28.62 -10.87 1.45
N ARG A 131 28.70 -10.33 0.25
CA ARG A 131 29.47 -9.12 -0.08
C ARG A 131 28.90 -8.43 -1.31
N GLU A 132 29.03 -7.10 -1.33
CA GLU A 132 28.79 -6.27 -2.50
C GLU A 132 30.11 -5.83 -3.14
N TYR A 133 30.05 -5.52 -4.44
CA TYR A 133 31.21 -5.13 -5.23
C TYR A 133 30.92 -3.83 -5.99
N LEU A 134 31.99 -3.07 -6.31
CA LEU A 134 31.86 -1.92 -7.19
C LEU A 134 31.49 -2.37 -8.61
N CYS A 135 30.48 -1.71 -9.15
CA CYS A 135 30.11 -1.82 -10.55
C CYS A 135 30.85 -0.76 -11.37
N ALA A 136 31.37 -1.09 -12.54
CA ALA A 136 31.91 -0.12 -13.48
C ALA A 136 30.83 0.28 -14.50
N LEU A 137 30.39 1.54 -14.46
CA LEU A 137 29.43 2.10 -15.40
C LEU A 137 30.10 3.18 -16.24
N ARG A 138 30.30 2.91 -17.54
CA ARG A 138 31.07 3.82 -18.42
C ARG A 138 32.45 4.19 -17.83
N GLY A 139 33.11 3.25 -17.15
CA GLY A 139 34.40 3.45 -16.53
C GLY A 139 34.38 4.16 -15.17
N VAL A 140 33.19 4.54 -14.67
CA VAL A 140 33.02 5.15 -13.35
C VAL A 140 32.70 4.06 -12.31
N PRO A 141 33.43 3.96 -11.18
CA PRO A 141 33.10 3.03 -10.09
C PRO A 141 31.80 3.46 -9.38
N VAL A 142 30.82 2.59 -9.31
CA VAL A 142 29.48 2.85 -8.78
C VAL A 142 29.20 1.93 -7.60
N ALA A 143 28.68 2.48 -6.51
CA ALA A 143 28.00 1.75 -5.46
C ALA A 143 26.56 1.43 -5.96
N LEU A 144 26.34 0.19 -6.46
CA LEU A 144 25.02 -0.27 -6.83
C LEU A 144 24.43 -1.06 -5.68
N THR A 145 23.38 -0.52 -5.03
CA THR A 145 22.71 -1.09 -3.85
C THR A 145 21.23 -1.33 -4.12
N ILE A 146 20.61 -2.19 -3.31
CA ILE A 146 19.21 -2.57 -3.46
C ILE A 146 18.46 -2.24 -2.16
N CYS A 147 17.65 -1.18 -2.21
CA CYS A 147 16.68 -0.78 -1.20
C CYS A 147 17.24 -0.76 0.23
N GLU A 148 17.01 -1.80 1.04
CA GLU A 148 17.40 -1.92 2.45
C GLU A 148 18.91 -1.74 2.66
N ASP A 149 19.75 -2.08 1.67
CA ASP A 149 21.20 -1.93 1.76
C ASP A 149 21.63 -0.48 2.02
N ALA A 150 20.82 0.50 1.62
CA ALA A 150 21.04 1.92 1.86
C ALA A 150 20.34 2.47 3.12
N TRP A 151 19.64 1.62 3.89
CA TRP A 151 18.87 2.08 5.07
C TRP A 151 19.59 1.88 6.40
N ASN A 152 20.76 1.25 6.44
CA ASN A 152 21.47 0.94 7.68
C ASN A 152 22.61 1.92 8.03
N ASP A 153 22.52 3.17 7.57
CA ASP A 153 23.50 4.22 7.85
C ASP A 153 23.65 4.45 9.36
N ARG A 154 24.83 4.10 9.92
CA ARG A 154 25.13 4.16 11.35
C ARG A 154 25.22 5.57 11.94
N ARG A 155 25.32 6.62 11.12
CA ARG A 155 25.32 8.01 11.58
C ARG A 155 23.96 8.65 11.47
N PHE A 156 23.07 8.08 10.65
CA PHE A 156 21.69 8.55 10.52
C PHE A 156 20.78 7.94 11.60
N TRP A 157 20.90 6.63 11.82
CA TRP A 157 20.07 5.90 12.79
C TRP A 157 20.81 5.74 14.13
N LYS A 158 20.14 6.05 15.24
CA LYS A 158 20.65 5.79 16.61
C LYS A 158 20.71 4.30 16.90
N GLU A 159 19.68 3.55 16.47
CA GLU A 159 19.59 2.10 16.57
C GLU A 159 19.61 1.50 15.16
N ARG A 160 20.40 0.45 14.99
CA ARG A 160 20.57 -0.22 13.70
C ARG A 160 19.99 -1.63 13.73
N LEU A 161 19.39 -2.02 12.62
CA LEU A 161 18.85 -3.38 12.45
C LEU A 161 19.93 -4.38 12.04
N TYR A 162 21.01 -3.93 11.40
CA TYR A 162 22.05 -4.79 10.84
C TYR A 162 23.45 -4.34 11.30
N GLN A 163 24.39 -5.29 11.29
CA GLN A 163 25.79 -5.02 11.70
C GLN A 163 26.58 -4.30 10.61
N ARG A 164 26.31 -4.62 9.33
CA ARG A 164 27.05 -4.09 8.18
C ARG A 164 26.36 -2.86 7.60
N ASP A 165 27.16 -2.01 6.95
CA ASP A 165 26.71 -0.82 6.21
C ASP A 165 27.25 -0.94 4.78
N PRO A 166 26.48 -1.53 3.82
CA PRO A 166 26.95 -1.76 2.47
C PRO A 166 27.35 -0.48 1.73
N VAL A 167 26.65 0.64 1.99
CA VAL A 167 26.98 1.94 1.38
C VAL A 167 28.35 2.43 1.83
N GLU A 168 28.64 2.36 3.14
CA GLU A 168 29.96 2.74 3.67
C GLU A 168 31.06 1.86 3.07
N GLU A 169 30.87 0.53 3.05
CA GLU A 169 31.84 -0.42 2.51
C GLU A 169 32.17 -0.14 1.02
N LEU A 170 31.16 0.18 0.21
CA LEU A 170 31.35 0.50 -1.20
C LEU A 170 32.03 1.85 -1.43
N PHE A 171 31.75 2.87 -0.60
CA PHE A 171 32.46 4.14 -0.69
C PHE A 171 33.90 4.02 -0.20
N GLU A 172 34.20 3.23 0.82
CA GLU A 172 35.58 2.90 1.24
C GLU A 172 36.34 2.14 0.13
N ALA A 173 35.65 1.33 -0.65
CA ALA A 173 36.22 0.65 -1.83
C ALA A 173 36.44 1.60 -3.02
N GLY A 174 35.99 2.87 -2.97
CA GLY A 174 36.28 3.89 -3.98
C GLY A 174 35.11 4.28 -4.89
N ALA A 175 33.88 4.01 -4.52
CA ALA A 175 32.69 4.43 -5.28
C ALA A 175 32.69 5.95 -5.54
N GLN A 176 32.28 6.36 -6.75
CA GLN A 176 32.17 7.75 -7.16
C GLN A 176 30.73 8.24 -7.23
N MET A 177 29.75 7.35 -7.15
CA MET A 177 28.32 7.63 -7.02
C MET A 177 27.60 6.48 -6.35
N LEU A 178 26.43 6.75 -5.80
CA LEU A 178 25.49 5.75 -5.28
C LEU A 178 24.31 5.64 -6.24
N ILE A 179 24.02 4.45 -6.72
CA ILE A 179 22.76 4.11 -7.39
C ILE A 179 22.03 3.11 -6.51
N CYS A 180 20.84 3.47 -6.04
CA CYS A 180 19.99 2.60 -5.24
C CYS A 180 18.69 2.34 -5.97
N ILE A 181 18.43 1.06 -6.32
CA ILE A 181 17.18 0.61 -6.90
C ILE A 181 16.25 0.13 -5.79
N ASN A 182 14.96 0.51 -5.84
CA ASN A 182 14.06 0.32 -4.73
C ASN A 182 12.67 -0.17 -5.15
N ALA A 183 12.06 -0.97 -4.27
CA ALA A 183 10.63 -1.20 -4.17
C ALA A 183 10.19 -0.83 -2.75
N SER A 184 10.36 0.45 -2.41
CA SER A 184 10.08 1.00 -1.08
C SER A 184 8.62 1.45 -1.00
N PRO A 185 7.75 0.75 -0.22
CA PRO A 185 6.32 1.07 -0.15
C PRO A 185 6.08 2.44 0.48
N TYR A 186 4.99 3.06 0.05
CA TYR A 186 4.46 4.29 0.65
C TYR A 186 3.90 4.02 2.05
N ASN A 187 4.11 4.95 2.94
CA ASN A 187 3.27 5.24 4.09
C ASN A 187 3.42 6.72 4.47
N LEU A 188 2.52 7.22 5.30
CA LEU A 188 2.55 8.60 5.81
C LEU A 188 3.91 8.92 6.43
N GLY A 189 4.52 10.06 6.05
CA GLY A 189 5.80 10.55 6.54
C GLY A 189 7.06 9.91 5.91
N LYS A 190 6.96 8.75 5.25
CA LYS A 190 8.13 8.01 4.75
C LYS A 190 8.89 8.74 3.64
N ARG A 191 8.21 9.55 2.83
CA ARG A 191 8.86 10.32 1.76
C ARG A 191 9.94 11.27 2.28
N ALA A 192 9.66 11.96 3.39
CA ALA A 192 10.61 12.86 4.04
C ALA A 192 11.81 12.09 4.63
N ILE A 193 11.55 10.97 5.31
CA ILE A 193 12.61 10.10 5.88
C ILE A 193 13.54 9.62 4.76
N ARG A 194 12.97 9.08 3.68
CA ARG A 194 13.69 8.60 2.51
C ARG A 194 14.63 9.67 1.94
N ARG A 195 14.14 10.87 1.69
CA ARG A 195 14.97 11.99 1.20
C ARG A 195 16.10 12.36 2.17
N ASN A 196 15.83 12.33 3.47
CA ASN A 196 16.82 12.71 4.47
C ASN A 196 17.97 11.68 4.57
N ILE A 197 17.69 10.39 4.46
CA ILE A 197 18.71 9.32 4.43
C ILE A 197 19.67 9.54 3.25
N TYR A 198 19.14 9.68 2.05
CA TYR A 198 19.97 9.83 0.85
C TYR A 198 20.67 11.18 0.79
N ARG A 199 20.08 12.24 1.33
CA ARG A 199 20.75 13.54 1.52
C ARG A 199 21.95 13.43 2.48
N ALA A 200 21.80 12.69 3.57
CA ALA A 200 22.87 12.44 4.52
C ALA A 200 24.03 11.67 3.86
N ALA A 201 23.72 10.65 3.05
CA ALA A 201 24.72 9.90 2.29
C ALA A 201 25.44 10.80 1.25
N ALA A 202 24.72 11.57 0.43
CA ALA A 202 25.28 12.45 -0.58
C ALA A 202 26.27 13.44 0.03
N ARG A 203 25.91 14.08 1.16
CA ARG A 203 26.76 15.04 1.87
C ARG A 203 27.97 14.39 2.52
N ARG A 204 27.79 13.21 3.13
CA ARG A 204 28.85 12.49 3.83
C ARG A 204 29.98 12.11 2.89
N TYR A 205 29.64 11.50 1.77
CA TYR A 205 30.61 11.00 0.82
C TYR A 205 31.00 12.03 -0.24
N ALA A 206 30.33 13.21 -0.24
CA ALA A 206 30.47 14.26 -1.26
C ALA A 206 30.34 13.71 -2.69
N LYS A 207 29.35 12.82 -2.91
CA LYS A 207 29.09 12.12 -4.17
C LYS A 207 27.60 12.19 -4.54
N PRO A 208 27.28 12.17 -5.85
CA PRO A 208 25.89 12.12 -6.30
C PRO A 208 25.20 10.81 -5.89
N VAL A 209 23.89 10.93 -5.64
CA VAL A 209 23.01 9.81 -5.28
C VAL A 209 21.86 9.73 -6.24
N ILE A 210 21.66 8.57 -6.83
CA ILE A 210 20.56 8.23 -7.73
C ILE A 210 19.64 7.24 -6.99
N TYR A 211 18.40 7.65 -6.74
CA TYR A 211 17.37 6.84 -6.10
C TYR A 211 16.26 6.54 -7.12
N VAL A 212 16.04 5.26 -7.43
CA VAL A 212 14.99 4.82 -8.35
C VAL A 212 14.03 3.92 -7.61
N ASN A 213 12.74 4.30 -7.58
CA ASN A 213 11.72 3.56 -6.87
C ASN A 213 10.61 3.09 -7.81
N GLN A 214 10.04 1.92 -7.50
CA GLN A 214 8.85 1.41 -8.14
C GLN A 214 7.66 2.35 -7.90
N VAL A 215 6.71 2.39 -8.84
CA VAL A 215 5.38 2.97 -8.66
C VAL A 215 4.32 1.88 -8.84
N GLY A 216 3.11 2.09 -8.29
CA GLY A 216 1.98 1.19 -8.48
C GLY A 216 1.51 0.48 -7.22
N GLY A 217 0.41 -0.29 -7.34
CA GLY A 217 -0.15 -1.13 -6.29
C GLY A 217 0.12 -2.61 -6.54
N ASN A 218 0.53 -3.34 -5.50
CA ASN A 218 0.63 -4.81 -5.52
C ASN A 218 0.11 -5.37 -4.18
N ASP A 219 -0.98 -6.12 -4.21
CA ASP A 219 -1.70 -6.59 -3.02
C ASP A 219 -2.04 -5.42 -2.08
N GLN A 220 -1.51 -5.44 -0.86
CA GLN A 220 -1.71 -4.41 0.16
C GLN A 220 -0.75 -3.21 0.01
N LEU A 221 0.30 -3.34 -0.80
CA LEU A 221 1.36 -2.35 -0.89
C LEU A 221 1.09 -1.35 -2.01
N VAL A 222 1.36 -0.10 -1.72
CA VAL A 222 1.37 0.99 -2.70
C VAL A 222 2.78 1.57 -2.76
N PHE A 223 3.29 1.77 -3.96
CA PHE A 223 4.59 2.37 -4.22
C PHE A 223 4.37 3.72 -4.89
N ASP A 224 4.95 4.74 -4.32
CA ASP A 224 4.73 6.13 -4.71
C ASP A 224 5.68 6.63 -5.80
N GLY A 225 6.64 5.82 -6.26
CA GLY A 225 7.69 6.28 -7.14
C GLY A 225 8.56 7.32 -6.47
N THR A 226 8.38 8.60 -6.81
CA THR A 226 9.14 9.74 -6.27
C THR A 226 10.65 9.55 -6.40
N SER A 227 11.11 8.97 -7.50
CA SER A 227 12.51 8.78 -7.83
C SER A 227 13.23 10.12 -7.95
N PHE A 228 14.49 10.19 -7.57
CA PHE A 228 15.25 11.45 -7.60
C PHE A 228 16.75 11.25 -7.81
N VAL A 229 17.42 12.31 -8.22
CA VAL A 229 18.87 12.45 -8.23
C VAL A 229 19.27 13.59 -7.33
N MET A 230 20.25 13.38 -6.47
CA MET A 230 20.89 14.41 -5.65
C MET A 230 22.33 14.63 -6.08
N ASN A 231 22.76 15.90 -6.06
CA ASN A 231 24.17 16.24 -6.22
C ASN A 231 24.96 15.95 -4.92
N SER A 232 26.28 16.17 -4.94
CA SER A 232 27.18 15.96 -3.80
C SER A 232 26.88 16.84 -2.58
N ALA A 233 26.14 17.94 -2.74
CA ALA A 233 25.67 18.79 -1.65
C ALA A 233 24.33 18.30 -1.04
N GLY A 234 23.75 17.22 -1.58
CA GLY A 234 22.46 16.68 -1.16
C GLY A 234 21.26 17.52 -1.64
N GLU A 235 21.45 18.29 -2.70
CA GLU A 235 20.37 19.03 -3.35
C GLU A 235 19.77 18.16 -4.45
N VAL A 236 18.44 18.14 -4.55
CA VAL A 236 17.73 17.41 -5.61
C VAL A 236 17.90 18.15 -6.93
N ILE A 237 18.50 17.50 -7.91
CA ILE A 237 18.73 18.06 -9.27
C ILE A 237 17.79 17.45 -10.33
N ALA A 238 17.21 16.29 -10.06
CA ALA A 238 16.14 15.70 -10.86
C ALA A 238 15.17 14.95 -9.96
N ALA A 239 13.87 14.94 -10.30
CA ALA A 239 12.85 14.24 -9.53
C ALA A 239 11.63 13.88 -10.39
N GLY A 240 11.11 12.67 -10.17
CA GLY A 240 9.92 12.13 -10.83
C GLY A 240 8.61 12.45 -10.10
N ARG A 241 7.51 12.23 -10.81
CA ARG A 241 6.14 12.39 -10.31
C ARG A 241 5.83 11.41 -9.19
N SER A 242 4.88 11.78 -8.34
CA SER A 242 4.33 10.89 -7.34
C SER A 242 3.18 10.07 -7.94
N PHE A 243 3.13 8.77 -7.62
CA PHE A 243 2.03 7.85 -7.97
C PHE A 243 1.76 7.66 -9.47
N GLU A 244 2.70 8.01 -10.33
CA GLU A 244 2.63 7.84 -11.78
C GLU A 244 3.92 7.23 -12.34
N GLU A 245 3.81 6.53 -13.46
CA GLU A 245 5.00 6.15 -14.24
C GLU A 245 5.67 7.39 -14.80
N ASP A 246 7.01 7.43 -14.74
CA ASP A 246 7.76 8.57 -15.23
C ASP A 246 9.13 8.16 -15.78
N LEU A 247 9.59 8.88 -16.81
CA LEU A 247 10.96 8.81 -17.31
C LEU A 247 11.66 10.11 -16.97
N ILE A 248 12.60 10.07 -16.04
CA ILE A 248 13.30 11.24 -15.51
C ILE A 248 14.71 11.27 -16.10
N LEU A 249 15.09 12.34 -16.77
CA LEU A 249 16.41 12.54 -17.33
C LEU A 249 17.25 13.44 -16.43
N CYS A 250 18.52 13.10 -16.25
CA CYS A 250 19.47 13.90 -15.49
C CYS A 250 20.86 13.89 -16.16
N ASP A 251 21.45 15.08 -16.33
CA ASP A 251 22.84 15.23 -16.69
C ASP A 251 23.66 15.50 -15.42
N LEU A 252 24.44 14.50 -14.99
CA LEU A 252 25.25 14.60 -13.77
C LEU A 252 26.38 15.60 -13.87
N GLU A 253 26.93 15.84 -15.06
CA GLU A 253 28.02 16.80 -15.28
C GLU A 253 27.51 18.23 -15.28
N ALA A 254 26.38 18.46 -15.93
CA ALA A 254 25.70 19.76 -15.90
C ALA A 254 25.02 20.05 -14.55
N GLY A 255 24.78 19.02 -13.74
CA GLY A 255 24.07 19.13 -12.46
C GLY A 255 22.59 19.52 -12.63
N THR A 256 21.95 19.13 -13.73
CA THR A 256 20.58 19.50 -14.09
C THR A 256 19.77 18.29 -14.54
N GLY A 257 18.45 18.33 -14.35
CA GLY A 257 17.56 17.28 -14.81
C GLY A 257 16.08 17.68 -14.74
N ASP A 258 15.22 16.74 -15.12
CA ASP A 258 13.77 16.93 -15.08
C ASP A 258 13.28 17.11 -13.64
N ARG A 259 12.41 18.07 -13.42
CA ARG A 259 11.79 18.38 -12.13
C ARG A 259 10.29 18.23 -12.25
N ASN A 260 9.83 16.97 -12.31
CA ASN A 260 8.42 16.60 -12.47
C ASN A 260 7.70 16.43 -11.13
N GLU A 261 8.38 16.68 -10.01
CA GLU A 261 7.85 16.46 -8.68
C GLU A 261 6.66 17.37 -8.36
N ASP A 262 5.58 16.76 -7.91
CA ASP A 262 4.47 17.36 -7.23
C ASP A 262 4.47 16.88 -5.76
N PHE A 263 4.99 17.70 -4.85
CA PHE A 263 4.87 17.37 -3.43
C PHE A 263 3.48 17.71 -2.92
N ALA A 264 2.54 16.78 -3.11
CA ALA A 264 1.27 16.85 -2.43
C ALA A 264 1.48 16.81 -0.91
N GLU A 265 0.68 17.55 -0.16
CA GLU A 265 0.57 17.39 1.29
C GLU A 265 0.31 15.92 1.65
N GLU A 266 0.67 15.49 2.86
CA GLU A 266 0.59 14.08 3.28
C GLU A 266 -0.81 13.49 3.12
N CYS A 267 -1.87 14.25 3.45
CA CYS A 267 -3.25 13.79 3.23
C CYS A 267 -3.58 13.62 1.75
N ALA A 268 -3.18 14.55 0.89
CA ALA A 268 -3.41 14.44 -0.55
C ALA A 268 -2.63 13.26 -1.16
N ALA A 269 -1.42 13.00 -0.65
CA ALA A 269 -0.62 11.84 -1.03
C ALA A 269 -1.27 10.52 -0.60
N ALA A 270 -1.83 10.46 0.62
CA ALA A 270 -2.57 9.28 1.09
C ALA A 270 -3.80 9.00 0.21
N TYR A 271 -4.51 10.05 -0.20
CA TYR A 271 -5.62 9.91 -1.15
C TYR A 271 -5.16 9.33 -2.49
N GLN A 272 -4.08 9.87 -3.07
CA GLN A 272 -3.52 9.37 -4.33
C GLN A 272 -3.03 7.92 -4.20
N ALA A 273 -2.43 7.56 -3.06
CA ALA A 273 -2.03 6.18 -2.77
C ALA A 273 -3.22 5.22 -2.78
N LEU A 274 -4.34 5.60 -2.14
CA LEU A 274 -5.56 4.79 -2.12
C LEU A 274 -6.17 4.64 -3.52
N VAL A 275 -6.19 5.71 -4.31
CA VAL A 275 -6.66 5.65 -5.71
C VAL A 275 -5.79 4.73 -6.55
N LEU A 276 -4.46 4.90 -6.50
CA LEU A 276 -3.51 4.07 -7.25
C LEU A 276 -3.59 2.59 -6.83
N GLY A 277 -3.56 2.32 -5.51
CA GLY A 277 -3.63 0.97 -4.97
C GLY A 277 -4.94 0.27 -5.37
N THR A 278 -6.08 0.97 -5.28
CA THR A 278 -7.40 0.45 -5.68
C THR A 278 -7.43 0.14 -7.18
N ARG A 279 -6.97 1.05 -8.02
CA ARG A 279 -6.92 0.88 -9.48
C ARG A 279 -6.10 -0.35 -9.86
N ASP A 280 -4.90 -0.44 -9.33
CA ASP A 280 -3.95 -1.48 -9.69
C ASP A 280 -4.38 -2.84 -9.16
N TYR A 281 -4.90 -2.91 -7.92
CA TYR A 281 -5.42 -4.16 -7.37
C TYR A 281 -6.55 -4.72 -8.22
N ILE A 282 -7.55 -3.88 -8.57
CA ILE A 282 -8.68 -4.29 -9.42
C ILE A 282 -8.19 -4.80 -10.77
N ARG A 283 -7.34 -4.02 -11.48
CA ARG A 283 -6.86 -4.36 -12.82
C ARG A 283 -5.93 -5.57 -12.83
N LYS A 284 -4.96 -5.63 -11.92
CA LYS A 284 -4.00 -6.74 -11.83
C LYS A 284 -4.66 -8.06 -11.41
N CYS A 285 -5.78 -8.00 -10.68
CA CYS A 285 -6.62 -9.16 -10.38
C CYS A 285 -7.60 -9.54 -11.52
N GLY A 286 -7.57 -8.81 -12.66
CA GLY A 286 -8.42 -9.12 -13.83
C GLY A 286 -9.84 -8.59 -13.77
N PHE A 287 -10.15 -7.70 -12.81
CA PHE A 287 -11.46 -7.03 -12.72
C PHE A 287 -11.45 -5.68 -13.43
N SER A 288 -12.63 -5.22 -13.83
CA SER A 288 -12.83 -3.89 -14.41
C SER A 288 -13.98 -3.12 -13.76
N LYS A 289 -14.86 -3.80 -13.01
CA LYS A 289 -16.05 -3.22 -12.39
C LYS A 289 -16.05 -3.47 -10.90
N VAL A 290 -16.65 -2.56 -10.13
CA VAL A 290 -16.77 -2.65 -8.68
C VAL A 290 -18.18 -2.38 -8.18
N LEU A 291 -18.50 -2.99 -7.03
CA LEU A 291 -19.72 -2.80 -6.26
C LEU A 291 -19.37 -2.24 -4.88
N ILE A 292 -20.16 -1.29 -4.41
CA ILE A 292 -19.98 -0.68 -3.09
C ILE A 292 -21.35 -0.57 -2.41
N GLY A 293 -21.43 -1.02 -1.16
CA GLY A 293 -22.58 -0.73 -0.31
C GLY A 293 -22.57 0.76 0.09
N LEU A 294 -23.49 1.55 -0.44
CA LEU A 294 -23.62 2.97 -0.08
C LEU A 294 -24.64 3.12 1.05
N SER A 295 -24.13 3.36 2.26
CA SER A 295 -24.94 3.54 3.46
C SER A 295 -25.38 4.98 3.69
N GLY A 296 -24.83 5.94 2.92
CA GLY A 296 -24.95 7.37 3.23
C GLY A 296 -24.03 7.84 4.36
N GLY A 297 -23.11 6.99 4.85
CA GLY A 297 -22.06 7.34 5.81
C GLY A 297 -20.75 7.76 5.11
N ILE A 298 -19.87 8.42 5.88
CA ILE A 298 -18.62 9.02 5.36
C ILE A 298 -17.65 7.99 4.77
N ASP A 299 -17.56 6.79 5.35
CA ASP A 299 -16.64 5.73 4.92
C ASP A 299 -17.04 5.19 3.54
N SER A 300 -18.32 4.88 3.35
CA SER A 300 -18.85 4.44 2.05
C SER A 300 -18.75 5.56 1.00
N ALA A 301 -18.93 6.81 1.42
CA ALA A 301 -18.78 7.98 0.57
C ALA A 301 -17.33 8.13 0.07
N LEU A 302 -16.35 8.10 0.97
CA LEU A 302 -14.93 8.17 0.60
C LEU A 302 -14.54 7.01 -0.32
N THR A 303 -14.95 5.79 0.02
CA THR A 303 -14.65 4.59 -0.79
C THR A 303 -15.21 4.71 -2.20
N ALA A 304 -16.43 5.26 -2.35
CA ALA A 304 -17.04 5.46 -3.67
C ALA A 304 -16.29 6.48 -4.51
N VAL A 305 -15.85 7.61 -3.93
CA VAL A 305 -15.06 8.61 -4.69
C VAL A 305 -13.70 8.04 -5.09
N ILE A 306 -13.01 7.33 -4.19
CA ILE A 306 -11.75 6.64 -4.52
C ILE A 306 -11.96 5.65 -5.67
N ALA A 307 -13.05 4.88 -5.64
CA ALA A 307 -13.35 3.92 -6.71
C ALA A 307 -13.61 4.62 -8.06
N VAL A 308 -14.32 5.75 -8.06
CA VAL A 308 -14.55 6.56 -9.28
C VAL A 308 -13.23 7.05 -9.86
N ASP A 309 -12.33 7.58 -9.03
CA ASP A 309 -11.01 8.04 -9.48
C ASP A 309 -10.11 6.87 -9.94
N ALA A 310 -10.30 5.68 -9.36
CA ALA A 310 -9.49 4.51 -9.67
C ALA A 310 -9.90 3.82 -11.00
N VAL A 311 -11.19 3.63 -11.25
CA VAL A 311 -11.67 2.81 -12.38
C VAL A 311 -12.63 3.52 -13.33
N GLY A 312 -13.01 4.77 -13.05
CA GLY A 312 -13.99 5.52 -13.83
C GLY A 312 -15.42 5.27 -13.37
N ARG A 313 -16.25 6.32 -13.41
CA ARG A 313 -17.64 6.29 -12.91
C ARG A 313 -18.52 5.24 -13.57
N GLU A 314 -18.27 4.92 -14.83
CA GLU A 314 -19.00 3.94 -15.62
C GLU A 314 -18.78 2.48 -15.11
N ASN A 315 -17.75 2.26 -14.32
CA ASN A 315 -17.35 0.97 -13.76
C ASN A 315 -17.73 0.81 -12.29
N VAL A 316 -18.34 1.83 -11.67
CA VAL A 316 -18.74 1.82 -10.26
C VAL A 316 -20.25 1.70 -10.14
N THR A 317 -20.71 0.77 -9.32
CA THR A 317 -22.14 0.63 -8.95
C THR A 317 -22.27 0.74 -7.43
N GLY A 318 -23.03 1.73 -6.96
CA GLY A 318 -23.45 1.87 -5.59
C GLY A 318 -24.73 1.07 -5.32
N VAL A 319 -24.81 0.43 -4.17
CA VAL A 319 -25.99 -0.36 -3.74
C VAL A 319 -26.44 0.15 -2.38
N GLY A 320 -27.59 0.81 -2.34
CA GLY A 320 -28.28 1.16 -1.11
C GLY A 320 -29.07 -0.06 -0.60
N MET A 321 -28.87 -0.46 0.64
CA MET A 321 -29.52 -1.64 1.22
C MET A 321 -30.22 -1.27 2.54
N PRO A 322 -31.33 -0.48 2.48
CA PRO A 322 -32.03 -0.08 3.69
C PRO A 322 -32.59 -1.30 4.43
N GLY A 323 -32.39 -1.30 5.74
CA GLY A 323 -32.93 -2.25 6.70
C GLY A 323 -34.03 -1.60 7.55
N PRO A 324 -34.54 -2.31 8.59
CA PRO A 324 -35.64 -1.82 9.43
C PRO A 324 -35.36 -0.49 10.14
N TYR A 325 -34.09 -0.20 10.43
CA TYR A 325 -33.64 0.98 11.20
C TYR A 325 -32.88 2.00 10.37
N SER A 326 -32.82 1.80 9.06
CA SER A 326 -32.13 2.75 8.17
C SER A 326 -32.91 4.06 8.07
N SER A 327 -32.24 5.17 8.29
CA SER A 327 -32.87 6.49 8.19
C SER A 327 -33.14 6.87 6.73
N GLU A 328 -34.23 7.57 6.47
CA GLU A 328 -34.56 8.08 5.15
C GLU A 328 -33.47 9.05 4.65
N SER A 329 -32.91 9.86 5.53
CA SER A 329 -31.83 10.80 5.20
C SER A 329 -30.60 10.09 4.69
N SER A 330 -30.22 8.93 5.23
CA SER A 330 -29.09 8.14 4.76
C SER A 330 -29.29 7.61 3.32
N VAL A 331 -30.50 7.20 2.97
CA VAL A 331 -30.85 6.76 1.62
C VAL A 331 -30.82 7.94 0.64
N ILE A 332 -31.31 9.11 1.06
CA ILE A 332 -31.27 10.36 0.27
C ILE A 332 -29.84 10.79 0.02
N ASP A 333 -29.00 10.81 1.07
CA ASP A 333 -27.58 11.18 0.97
C ASP A 333 -26.83 10.26 -0.01
N ALA A 334 -27.03 8.94 0.09
CA ALA A 334 -26.42 7.95 -0.79
C ALA A 334 -26.85 8.14 -2.26
N ARG A 335 -28.14 8.38 -2.51
CA ARG A 335 -28.69 8.65 -3.84
C ARG A 335 -28.13 9.94 -4.42
N THR A 336 -28.18 11.03 -3.66
CA THR A 336 -27.70 12.35 -4.06
C THR A 336 -26.21 12.31 -4.45
N MET A 337 -25.43 11.60 -3.67
CA MET A 337 -24.01 11.42 -3.93
C MET A 337 -23.79 10.60 -5.21
N ALA A 338 -24.50 9.49 -5.41
CA ALA A 338 -24.39 8.66 -6.60
C ALA A 338 -24.74 9.45 -7.88
N GLU A 339 -25.79 10.26 -7.83
CA GLU A 339 -26.20 11.15 -8.93
C GLU A 339 -25.11 12.19 -9.26
N LYS A 340 -24.54 12.84 -8.25
CA LYS A 340 -23.47 13.83 -8.44
C LYS A 340 -22.18 13.21 -8.96
N LEU A 341 -21.84 11.99 -8.54
CA LEU A 341 -20.70 11.23 -9.06
C LEU A 341 -20.96 10.68 -10.46
N GLY A 342 -22.22 10.58 -10.89
CA GLY A 342 -22.62 9.98 -12.16
C GLY A 342 -22.42 8.47 -12.22
N ILE A 343 -22.53 7.79 -11.07
CA ILE A 343 -22.45 6.32 -10.97
C ILE A 343 -23.83 5.68 -10.99
N ARG A 344 -23.89 4.42 -11.38
CA ARG A 344 -25.10 3.61 -11.25
C ARG A 344 -25.43 3.41 -9.77
N PHE A 345 -26.71 3.56 -9.41
CA PHE A 345 -27.19 3.36 -8.03
C PHE A 345 -28.43 2.50 -8.03
N GLU A 346 -28.38 1.42 -7.25
CA GLU A 346 -29.49 0.48 -7.07
C GLU A 346 -29.93 0.47 -5.61
N ILE A 347 -31.21 0.25 -5.36
CA ILE A 347 -31.75 0.07 -4.00
C ILE A 347 -32.31 -1.35 -3.87
N VAL A 348 -31.83 -2.08 -2.88
CA VAL A 348 -32.26 -3.41 -2.52
C VAL A 348 -32.59 -3.43 -1.02
N SER A 349 -33.88 -3.32 -0.65
CA SER A 349 -34.27 -3.44 0.76
C SER A 349 -33.99 -4.83 1.30
N ILE A 350 -33.37 -4.88 2.48
CA ILE A 350 -33.13 -6.13 3.21
C ILE A 350 -34.21 -6.41 4.26
N THR A 351 -35.18 -5.51 4.46
CA THR A 351 -36.19 -5.59 5.55
C THR A 351 -36.95 -6.91 5.52
N GLY A 352 -37.52 -7.28 4.38
CA GLY A 352 -38.30 -8.53 4.29
C GLY A 352 -37.44 -9.79 4.49
N ALA A 353 -36.15 -9.75 4.10
CA ALA A 353 -35.22 -10.84 4.39
C ALA A 353 -34.91 -10.93 5.90
N CYS A 354 -34.69 -9.79 6.58
CA CYS A 354 -34.50 -9.75 8.03
C CYS A 354 -35.70 -10.36 8.76
N GLU A 355 -36.91 -9.88 8.46
CA GLU A 355 -38.16 -10.38 9.05
C GLU A 355 -38.32 -11.90 8.85
N ARG A 356 -38.02 -12.39 7.67
CA ARG A 356 -38.10 -13.82 7.39
C ARG A 356 -37.10 -14.65 8.18
N PHE A 357 -35.83 -14.21 8.29
CA PHE A 357 -34.83 -14.89 9.10
C PHE A 357 -35.19 -14.88 10.59
N GLU A 358 -35.64 -13.74 11.10
CA GLU A 358 -36.10 -13.63 12.49
C GLU A 358 -37.26 -14.58 12.80
N GLN A 359 -38.26 -14.68 11.90
CA GLN A 359 -39.36 -15.63 12.04
C GLN A 359 -38.88 -17.09 12.07
N GLU A 360 -37.97 -17.49 11.17
CA GLU A 360 -37.44 -18.85 11.12
C GLU A 360 -36.59 -19.21 12.36
N LEU A 361 -35.89 -18.24 12.93
CA LEU A 361 -35.03 -18.44 14.10
C LEU A 361 -35.76 -18.25 15.43
N ALA A 362 -36.94 -17.62 15.44
CA ALA A 362 -37.71 -17.32 16.66
C ALA A 362 -37.89 -18.52 17.61
N PRO A 363 -38.16 -19.76 17.12
CA PRO A 363 -38.27 -20.91 18.02
C PRO A 363 -36.98 -21.23 18.78
N LEU A 364 -35.81 -20.90 18.18
CA LEU A 364 -34.48 -21.14 18.77
C LEU A 364 -34.05 -20.01 19.72
N PHE A 365 -34.67 -18.85 19.63
CA PHE A 365 -34.36 -17.67 20.40
C PHE A 365 -35.32 -17.42 21.58
N GLN A 366 -36.21 -18.39 21.87
CA GLN A 366 -37.13 -18.27 23.00
C GLN A 366 -36.39 -18.02 24.32
N GLY A 367 -36.81 -16.98 25.05
CA GLY A 367 -36.21 -16.60 26.32
C GLY A 367 -34.89 -15.79 26.21
N THR A 368 -34.53 -15.34 25.02
CA THR A 368 -33.43 -14.38 24.83
C THR A 368 -33.97 -13.01 24.46
N GLU A 369 -33.27 -11.96 24.87
CA GLU A 369 -33.58 -10.57 24.48
C GLU A 369 -32.91 -10.25 23.14
N PRO A 370 -33.54 -9.40 22.30
CA PRO A 370 -32.89 -8.87 21.07
C PRO A 370 -31.58 -8.15 21.39
N GLY A 371 -30.56 -8.29 20.47
CA GLY A 371 -29.25 -7.68 20.69
C GLY A 371 -28.35 -7.76 19.48
N VAL A 372 -27.07 -8.04 19.73
CA VAL A 372 -26.03 -8.15 18.69
C VAL A 372 -26.36 -9.17 17.59
N THR A 373 -27.19 -10.16 17.87
CA THR A 373 -27.59 -11.18 16.89
C THR A 373 -28.40 -10.55 15.76
N GLU A 374 -29.41 -9.77 16.08
CA GLU A 374 -30.29 -9.10 15.12
C GLU A 374 -29.56 -7.98 14.38
N GLU A 375 -28.67 -7.23 15.06
CA GLU A 375 -27.79 -6.25 14.43
C GLU A 375 -26.88 -6.92 13.37
N ASN A 376 -26.21 -7.99 13.77
CA ASN A 376 -25.31 -8.74 12.87
C ASN A 376 -26.03 -9.44 11.71
N LEU A 377 -27.28 -9.86 11.90
CA LEU A 377 -28.09 -10.44 10.85
C LEU A 377 -28.30 -9.46 9.68
N GLN A 378 -28.64 -8.20 10.00
CA GLN A 378 -28.79 -7.14 9.00
C GLN A 378 -27.49 -6.91 8.22
N SER A 379 -26.35 -6.82 8.91
CA SER A 379 -25.04 -6.64 8.28
C SER A 379 -24.70 -7.81 7.34
N ARG A 380 -24.96 -9.06 7.77
CA ARG A 380 -24.73 -10.27 6.94
C ARG A 380 -25.64 -10.34 5.73
N LEU A 381 -26.90 -9.94 5.84
CA LEU A 381 -27.82 -9.89 4.69
C LEU A 381 -27.37 -8.86 3.65
N ARG A 382 -26.78 -7.73 4.08
CA ARG A 382 -26.14 -6.79 3.16
C ARG A 382 -24.94 -7.44 2.46
N GLY A 383 -24.08 -8.16 3.20
CA GLY A 383 -22.96 -8.91 2.63
C GLY A 383 -23.41 -9.95 1.59
N VAL A 384 -24.41 -10.77 1.91
CA VAL A 384 -24.99 -11.75 0.98
C VAL A 384 -25.53 -11.08 -0.28
N THR A 385 -26.24 -9.94 -0.15
CA THR A 385 -26.78 -9.18 -1.28
C THR A 385 -25.67 -8.70 -2.21
N LEU A 386 -24.62 -8.07 -1.66
CA LEU A 386 -23.49 -7.61 -2.46
C LEU A 386 -22.77 -8.75 -3.16
N MET A 387 -22.54 -9.87 -2.47
CA MET A 387 -21.87 -11.03 -3.08
C MET A 387 -22.72 -11.71 -4.15
N ALA A 388 -24.03 -11.75 -4.00
CA ALA A 388 -24.93 -12.25 -5.05
C ALA A 388 -24.86 -11.37 -6.31
N LEU A 389 -24.85 -10.04 -6.14
CA LEU A 389 -24.67 -9.10 -7.26
C LEU A 389 -23.27 -9.24 -7.89
N SER A 390 -22.23 -9.38 -7.08
CA SER A 390 -20.85 -9.60 -7.54
C SER A 390 -20.77 -10.83 -8.45
N ASN A 391 -21.30 -11.96 -8.02
CA ASN A 391 -21.31 -13.21 -8.80
C ASN A 391 -22.07 -13.08 -10.12
N LYS A 392 -23.15 -12.29 -10.17
CA LYS A 392 -23.96 -12.08 -11.38
C LYS A 392 -23.31 -11.11 -12.36
N THR A 393 -22.58 -10.12 -11.86
CA THR A 393 -22.04 -9.02 -12.69
C THR A 393 -20.56 -9.16 -13.00
N GLY A 394 -19.84 -10.03 -12.28
CA GLY A 394 -18.39 -10.13 -12.36
C GLY A 394 -17.65 -8.91 -11.75
N ALA A 395 -18.36 -8.09 -10.97
CA ALA A 395 -17.76 -6.91 -10.32
C ALA A 395 -17.18 -7.27 -8.95
N MET A 396 -16.04 -6.67 -8.59
CA MET A 396 -15.44 -6.86 -7.27
C MET A 396 -16.18 -6.01 -6.22
N VAL A 397 -16.50 -6.59 -5.05
CA VAL A 397 -17.04 -5.84 -3.92
C VAL A 397 -15.92 -5.13 -3.19
N LEU A 398 -16.05 -3.82 -2.98
CA LEU A 398 -15.17 -3.02 -2.13
C LEU A 398 -15.80 -2.86 -0.75
N THR A 399 -15.07 -3.19 0.32
CA THR A 399 -15.53 -2.95 1.68
C THR A 399 -15.20 -1.53 2.13
N THR A 400 -15.96 -1.02 3.06
CA THR A 400 -15.91 0.37 3.50
C THR A 400 -15.46 0.55 4.95
N GLY A 401 -15.06 -0.54 5.64
CA GLY A 401 -14.57 -0.49 7.02
C GLY A 401 -13.23 0.24 7.11
N ASN A 402 -13.09 1.12 8.10
CA ASN A 402 -11.88 1.89 8.37
C ASN A 402 -10.98 1.22 9.44
N LYS A 403 -9.77 1.77 9.65
CA LYS A 403 -8.78 1.21 10.59
C LYS A 403 -9.28 1.21 12.04
N SER A 404 -9.96 2.26 12.47
CA SER A 404 -10.44 2.41 13.85
C SER A 404 -11.50 1.39 14.20
N GLU A 405 -12.47 1.17 13.32
CA GLU A 405 -13.52 0.16 13.47
C GLU A 405 -12.93 -1.26 13.49
N LEU A 406 -12.03 -1.58 12.55
CA LEU A 406 -11.35 -2.87 12.49
C LEU A 406 -10.47 -3.11 13.71
N ALA A 407 -9.83 -2.08 14.26
CA ALA A 407 -8.99 -2.20 15.44
C ALA A 407 -9.77 -2.72 16.63
N VAL A 408 -10.87 -2.05 17.00
CA VAL A 408 -11.68 -2.41 18.16
C VAL A 408 -12.70 -3.51 17.88
N GLY A 409 -12.79 -3.97 16.61
CA GLY A 409 -13.74 -5.01 16.21
C GLY A 409 -15.18 -4.53 16.07
N TYR A 410 -15.39 -3.25 15.87
CA TYR A 410 -16.70 -2.65 15.55
C TYR A 410 -17.06 -2.92 14.10
N CYS A 411 -17.17 -4.20 13.79
CA CYS A 411 -17.43 -4.75 12.45
C CYS A 411 -18.02 -6.16 12.59
N THR A 412 -18.73 -6.60 11.56
CA THR A 412 -19.42 -7.89 11.54
C THR A 412 -18.75 -8.85 10.55
N LEU A 413 -18.29 -10.00 11.08
CA LEU A 413 -17.82 -11.10 10.22
C LEU A 413 -18.89 -11.52 9.22
N TYR A 414 -18.50 -11.64 7.95
CA TYR A 414 -19.36 -12.00 6.82
C TYR A 414 -20.47 -10.99 6.54
N GLY A 415 -20.40 -9.80 7.16
CA GLY A 415 -21.30 -8.67 6.94
C GLY A 415 -20.60 -7.53 6.21
N ASP A 416 -20.38 -6.43 6.89
CA ASP A 416 -19.68 -5.23 6.40
C ASP A 416 -18.18 -5.47 6.04
N MET A 417 -17.58 -6.52 6.60
CA MET A 417 -16.23 -6.98 6.24
C MET A 417 -16.17 -7.77 4.90
N CYS A 418 -17.32 -8.02 4.27
CA CYS A 418 -17.42 -8.86 3.08
C CYS A 418 -16.96 -8.10 1.83
N GLY A 419 -16.00 -8.65 1.09
CA GLY A 419 -15.52 -8.04 -0.17
C GLY A 419 -14.19 -8.59 -0.65
N GLY A 420 -13.72 -8.08 -1.80
CA GLY A 420 -12.45 -8.46 -2.42
C GLY A 420 -11.30 -7.52 -2.08
N LEU A 421 -11.60 -6.26 -1.70
CA LEU A 421 -10.61 -5.25 -1.30
C LEU A 421 -11.21 -4.32 -0.23
N ALA A 422 -10.47 -4.09 0.84
CA ALA A 422 -10.80 -3.16 1.91
C ALA A 422 -10.01 -1.85 1.71
N VAL A 423 -10.60 -0.92 0.95
CA VAL A 423 -9.92 0.28 0.41
C VAL A 423 -9.34 1.16 1.52
N ILE A 424 -10.11 1.40 2.58
CA ILE A 424 -9.76 2.34 3.67
C ILE A 424 -9.47 1.64 5.01
N SER A 425 -9.21 0.32 4.99
CA SER A 425 -9.00 -0.47 6.22
C SER A 425 -7.75 -0.11 7.03
N ASP A 426 -6.83 0.66 6.45
CA ASP A 426 -5.66 1.21 7.15
C ASP A 426 -5.74 2.75 7.32
N VAL A 427 -6.93 3.32 7.15
CA VAL A 427 -7.19 4.75 7.35
C VAL A 427 -7.91 4.96 8.68
N PRO A 428 -7.31 5.63 9.69
CA PRO A 428 -8.00 6.02 10.92
C PRO A 428 -9.22 6.90 10.64
N LYS A 429 -10.25 6.82 11.47
CA LYS A 429 -11.52 7.55 11.25
C LYS A 429 -11.33 9.06 11.11
N THR A 430 -10.45 9.63 11.91
CA THR A 430 -10.12 11.07 11.84
C THR A 430 -9.52 11.44 10.48
N LEU A 431 -8.67 10.58 9.93
CA LEU A 431 -8.10 10.76 8.59
C LEU A 431 -9.14 10.53 7.48
N VAL A 432 -10.12 9.64 7.68
CA VAL A 432 -11.24 9.44 6.72
C VAL A 432 -11.94 10.77 6.43
N TYR A 433 -12.25 11.56 7.46
CA TYR A 433 -12.89 12.88 7.28
C TYR A 433 -12.01 13.84 6.47
N GLN A 434 -10.71 13.86 6.75
CA GLN A 434 -9.76 14.72 6.01
C GLN A 434 -9.68 14.32 4.53
N LEU A 435 -9.54 13.02 4.26
CA LEU A 435 -9.50 12.50 2.89
C LEU A 435 -10.82 12.73 2.15
N ALA A 436 -11.96 12.57 2.84
CA ALA A 436 -13.28 12.84 2.27
C ALA A 436 -13.46 14.32 1.90
N ARG A 437 -12.90 15.26 2.66
CA ARG A 437 -12.89 16.69 2.30
C ARG A 437 -12.07 16.95 1.03
N ILE A 438 -10.89 16.34 0.88
CA ILE A 438 -10.07 16.41 -0.33
C ILE A 438 -10.83 15.81 -1.52
N ALA A 439 -11.41 14.63 -1.36
CA ALA A 439 -12.21 13.95 -2.37
C ALA A 439 -13.40 14.83 -2.82
N ASN A 440 -14.09 15.44 -1.85
CA ASN A 440 -15.24 16.30 -2.11
C ASN A 440 -14.89 17.58 -2.90
N GLN A 441 -13.73 18.18 -2.62
CA GLN A 441 -13.22 19.32 -3.38
C GLN A 441 -12.93 18.95 -4.85
N ARG A 442 -12.34 17.77 -5.09
CA ARG A 442 -12.05 17.28 -6.44
C ARG A 442 -13.30 16.99 -7.27
N HIS A 443 -14.39 16.61 -6.61
CA HIS A 443 -15.66 16.24 -7.25
C HIS A 443 -16.77 17.30 -7.08
N ASN A 444 -16.38 18.57 -6.94
CA ASN A 444 -17.32 19.71 -6.90
C ASN A 444 -18.46 19.56 -5.88
N GLY A 445 -18.17 19.05 -4.69
CA GLY A 445 -19.17 18.87 -3.64
C GLY A 445 -20.09 17.67 -3.86
N ALA A 446 -19.57 16.55 -4.40
CA ALA A 446 -20.37 15.35 -4.63
C ALA A 446 -20.86 14.70 -3.34
N ILE A 447 -20.05 14.73 -2.27
CA ILE A 447 -20.46 14.24 -0.94
C ILE A 447 -21.35 15.31 -0.27
N PRO A 448 -22.62 15.01 0.07
CA PRO A 448 -23.50 15.95 0.76
C PRO A 448 -22.92 16.41 2.10
N GLU A 449 -23.12 17.67 2.47
CA GLU A 449 -22.59 18.22 3.75
C GLU A 449 -23.12 17.48 4.99
N ASN A 450 -24.37 16.99 4.92
CA ASN A 450 -24.95 16.18 5.98
C ASN A 450 -24.10 14.94 6.32
N VAL A 451 -23.42 14.33 5.35
CA VAL A 451 -22.53 13.16 5.54
C VAL A 451 -21.32 13.52 6.43
N PHE A 452 -20.87 14.77 6.41
CA PHE A 452 -19.76 15.24 7.25
C PHE A 452 -20.18 15.64 8.66
N THR A 453 -21.45 16.00 8.86
CA THR A 453 -21.93 16.60 10.10
C THR A 453 -22.74 15.65 10.96
N LYS A 454 -23.38 14.63 10.36
CA LYS A 454 -24.13 13.64 11.14
C LYS A 454 -23.18 12.76 11.97
N PRO A 455 -23.58 12.39 13.21
CA PRO A 455 -22.81 11.46 14.02
C PRO A 455 -22.62 10.11 13.32
N PRO A 456 -21.42 9.49 13.40
CA PRO A 456 -21.22 8.13 12.91
C PRO A 456 -22.17 7.13 13.55
N SER A 457 -22.78 6.27 12.73
CA SER A 457 -23.71 5.23 13.17
C SER A 457 -23.79 4.09 12.18
N ALA A 458 -23.91 2.87 12.68
CA ALA A 458 -24.16 1.68 11.88
C ALA A 458 -25.65 1.50 11.49
N GLU A 459 -26.58 2.25 12.10
CA GLU A 459 -28.04 2.19 11.88
C GLU A 459 -28.63 0.76 11.93
N LEU A 460 -28.19 -0.05 12.91
CA LEU A 460 -28.63 -1.43 13.10
C LEU A 460 -29.68 -1.57 14.21
N ARG A 461 -29.90 -0.52 15.00
CA ARG A 461 -30.91 -0.38 16.06
C ARG A 461 -31.38 1.07 16.14
N PRO A 462 -32.52 1.34 16.84
CA PRO A 462 -33.05 2.71 17.00
C PRO A 462 -32.02 3.64 17.63
N ASP A 463 -31.88 4.87 17.09
CA ASP A 463 -31.05 5.98 17.59
C ASP A 463 -29.58 5.62 17.88
N GLN A 464 -29.06 4.58 17.26
CA GLN A 464 -27.68 4.10 17.45
C GLN A 464 -26.65 5.16 17.08
N LYS A 465 -25.60 5.28 17.91
CA LYS A 465 -24.37 6.04 17.63
C LYS A 465 -23.16 5.20 17.98
N ASP A 466 -22.06 5.39 17.24
CA ASP A 466 -20.80 4.70 17.55
C ASP A 466 -20.32 5.04 18.98
N THR A 467 -20.59 6.27 19.44
CA THR A 467 -20.27 6.73 20.80
C THR A 467 -21.04 6.03 21.91
N ASP A 468 -22.05 5.22 21.61
CA ASP A 468 -22.69 4.34 22.60
C ASP A 468 -21.77 3.23 23.10
N SER A 469 -20.76 2.85 22.29
CA SER A 469 -19.87 1.70 22.54
C SER A 469 -18.39 2.06 22.51
N LEU A 470 -18.03 3.21 21.93
CA LEU A 470 -16.67 3.68 21.71
C LEU A 470 -16.50 5.12 22.23
N PRO A 471 -15.31 5.52 22.66
CA PRO A 471 -15.04 6.94 22.88
C PRO A 471 -15.04 7.70 21.55
N PRO A 472 -15.11 9.03 21.55
CA PRO A 472 -14.95 9.86 20.35
C PRO A 472 -13.67 9.47 19.60
N TYR A 473 -13.72 9.49 18.26
CA TYR A 473 -12.59 9.04 17.43
C TYR A 473 -11.33 9.89 17.61
N GLU A 474 -11.47 11.16 18.00
CA GLU A 474 -10.37 12.04 18.37
C GLU A 474 -9.60 11.56 19.62
N VAL A 475 -10.23 10.72 20.45
CA VAL A 475 -9.61 10.05 21.60
C VAL A 475 -9.15 8.65 21.21
N LEU A 476 -9.96 7.93 20.44
CA LEU A 476 -9.68 6.55 20.04
C LEU A 476 -8.44 6.43 19.15
N ASP A 477 -8.35 7.24 18.08
CA ASP A 477 -7.31 7.10 17.08
C ASP A 477 -5.89 7.32 17.64
N PRO A 478 -5.60 8.33 18.49
CA PRO A 478 -4.30 8.46 19.14
C PRO A 478 -3.91 7.26 20.02
N ILE A 479 -4.88 6.64 20.72
CA ILE A 479 -4.62 5.43 21.51
C ILE A 479 -4.23 4.27 20.60
N LEU A 480 -4.98 4.09 19.49
CA LEU A 480 -4.72 3.03 18.52
C LEU A 480 -3.35 3.21 17.84
N GLU A 481 -3.00 4.42 17.43
CA GLU A 481 -1.69 4.74 16.85
C GLU A 481 -0.56 4.41 17.84
N ALA A 482 -0.66 4.91 19.08
CA ALA A 482 0.35 4.69 20.10
C ALA A 482 0.55 3.20 20.42
N TYR A 483 -0.54 2.42 20.48
CA TYR A 483 -0.49 1.00 20.78
C TYR A 483 -0.02 0.16 19.58
N ILE A 484 -0.62 0.38 18.41
CA ILE A 484 -0.41 -0.49 17.22
C ILE A 484 0.88 -0.14 16.49
N GLU A 485 1.18 1.16 16.32
CA GLU A 485 2.31 1.62 15.50
C GLU A 485 3.58 1.86 16.33
N HIS A 486 3.42 2.32 17.60
CA HIS A 486 4.53 2.67 18.47
C HIS A 486 4.78 1.70 19.63
N TYR A 487 3.96 0.64 19.75
CA TYR A 487 4.10 -0.41 20.79
C TYR A 487 4.17 0.13 22.23
N ARG A 488 3.51 1.27 22.50
CA ARG A 488 3.47 1.87 23.84
C ARG A 488 2.59 1.05 24.78
N THR A 489 2.99 1.00 26.03
CA THR A 489 2.20 0.34 27.09
C THR A 489 0.96 1.16 27.46
N PRO A 490 -0.10 0.54 28.04
CA PRO A 490 -1.29 1.26 28.49
C PRO A 490 -0.98 2.43 29.43
N ARG A 491 -0.01 2.28 30.32
CA ARG A 491 0.41 3.33 31.26
C ARG A 491 1.06 4.53 30.56
N GLU A 492 1.94 4.28 29.60
CA GLU A 492 2.57 5.33 28.80
C GLU A 492 1.55 6.10 27.97
N ILE A 493 0.57 5.39 27.39
CA ILE A 493 -0.52 6.00 26.60
C ILE A 493 -1.38 6.87 27.50
N ALA A 494 -1.86 6.33 28.62
CA ALA A 494 -2.68 7.07 29.60
C ALA A 494 -1.97 8.36 30.06
N ALA A 495 -0.68 8.27 30.41
CA ALA A 495 0.10 9.42 30.84
C ALA A 495 0.35 10.43 29.71
N SER A 496 0.56 9.99 28.46
CA SER A 496 0.84 10.87 27.32
C SER A 496 -0.35 11.70 26.86
N TYR A 497 -1.57 11.16 27.01
CA TYR A 497 -2.80 11.79 26.53
C TYR A 497 -3.74 12.27 27.65
N ASP A 498 -3.28 12.21 28.90
CA ASP A 498 -4.08 12.57 30.10
C ASP A 498 -5.44 11.82 30.16
N LEU A 499 -5.38 10.51 29.94
CA LEU A 499 -6.54 9.61 29.92
C LEU A 499 -6.53 8.66 31.13
N SER A 500 -7.71 8.14 31.49
CA SER A 500 -7.78 7.10 32.51
C SER A 500 -7.15 5.80 32.01
N LEU A 501 -6.38 5.14 32.87
CA LEU A 501 -5.77 3.84 32.55
C LEU A 501 -6.83 2.78 32.21
N GLU A 502 -7.98 2.83 32.87
CA GLU A 502 -9.09 1.92 32.63
C GLU A 502 -9.64 2.03 31.20
N LEU A 503 -9.85 3.26 30.70
CA LEU A 503 -10.29 3.50 29.32
C LEU A 503 -9.28 2.95 28.31
N VAL A 504 -8.00 3.26 28.50
CA VAL A 504 -6.93 2.80 27.59
C VAL A 504 -6.84 1.28 27.59
N GLN A 505 -6.92 0.64 28.77
CA GLN A 505 -6.88 -0.81 28.91
C GLN A 505 -8.09 -1.49 28.24
N ASP A 506 -9.29 -0.92 28.36
CA ASP A 506 -10.49 -1.44 27.69
C ASP A 506 -10.33 -1.42 26.17
N ILE A 507 -9.82 -0.32 25.61
CA ILE A 507 -9.58 -0.19 24.18
C ILE A 507 -8.54 -1.22 23.71
N ILE A 508 -7.40 -1.35 24.40
CA ILE A 508 -6.36 -2.31 24.06
C ILE A 508 -6.89 -3.74 24.12
N ASN A 509 -7.68 -4.07 25.15
CA ASN A 509 -8.34 -5.38 25.26
C ASN A 509 -9.29 -5.65 24.08
N LYS A 510 -10.03 -4.64 23.61
CA LYS A 510 -10.85 -4.77 22.39
C LYS A 510 -9.98 -5.03 21.16
N VAL A 511 -8.86 -4.33 21.01
CA VAL A 511 -7.93 -4.56 19.90
C VAL A 511 -7.42 -6.00 19.90
N ASP A 512 -6.95 -6.51 21.04
CA ASP A 512 -6.32 -7.83 21.10
C ASP A 512 -7.34 -8.97 20.93
N ARG A 513 -8.53 -8.85 21.52
CA ARG A 513 -9.58 -9.86 21.41
C ARG A 513 -10.19 -9.97 20.00
N ASN A 514 -10.09 -8.93 19.17
CA ASN A 514 -10.67 -8.92 17.83
C ASN A 514 -9.71 -9.31 16.70
N GLU A 515 -8.51 -9.83 17.01
CA GLU A 515 -7.58 -10.33 15.99
C GLU A 515 -8.22 -11.40 15.09
N TYR A 516 -9.07 -12.28 15.63
CA TYR A 516 -9.76 -13.32 14.87
C TYR A 516 -10.67 -12.76 13.76
N LYS A 517 -11.26 -11.56 13.95
CA LYS A 517 -12.04 -10.88 12.92
C LYS A 517 -11.12 -10.36 11.81
N ARG A 518 -10.03 -9.69 12.19
CA ARG A 518 -9.07 -9.10 11.24
C ARG A 518 -8.39 -10.14 10.34
N GLN A 519 -8.14 -11.35 10.85
CA GLN A 519 -7.58 -12.45 10.05
C GLN A 519 -8.53 -12.98 8.97
N GLN A 520 -9.80 -12.58 9.00
CA GLN A 520 -10.83 -12.92 8.01
C GLN A 520 -11.29 -11.72 7.20
N ALA A 521 -10.63 -10.57 7.33
CA ALA A 521 -10.92 -9.38 6.55
C ALA A 521 -10.37 -9.51 5.11
N ALA A 522 -11.00 -8.78 4.18
CA ALA A 522 -10.45 -8.60 2.85
C ALA A 522 -9.06 -7.91 2.92
N PRO A 523 -8.16 -8.16 1.95
CA PRO A 523 -6.91 -7.43 1.85
C PRO A 523 -7.13 -5.92 1.83
N GLY A 524 -6.34 -5.18 2.61
CA GLY A 524 -6.47 -3.73 2.74
C GLY A 524 -5.24 -2.98 2.25
N LEU A 525 -5.41 -1.76 1.72
CA LEU A 525 -4.32 -0.93 1.26
C LEU A 525 -3.61 -0.27 2.45
N LYS A 526 -2.29 -0.44 2.51
CA LYS A 526 -1.45 0.14 3.57
C LYS A 526 -1.12 1.60 3.27
N VAL A 527 -1.44 2.50 4.21
CA VAL A 527 -1.08 3.92 4.15
C VAL A 527 -0.45 4.45 5.44
N THR A 528 -0.58 3.74 6.57
CA THR A 528 0.06 4.08 7.84
C THR A 528 1.36 3.28 8.04
N THR A 529 2.08 3.53 9.12
CA THR A 529 3.33 2.82 9.40
C THR A 529 3.11 1.35 9.74
N LYS A 530 1.93 0.98 10.30
CA LYS A 530 1.57 -0.40 10.67
C LYS A 530 0.12 -0.70 10.31
N ALA A 531 -0.10 -1.41 9.20
CA ALA A 531 -1.41 -1.91 8.79
C ALA A 531 -1.77 -3.25 9.44
N PHE A 532 -3.06 -3.53 9.58
CA PHE A 532 -3.52 -4.88 9.88
C PHE A 532 -3.28 -5.84 8.71
N GLY A 533 -3.20 -7.14 8.99
CA GLY A 533 -2.88 -8.18 8.02
C GLY A 533 -1.41 -8.59 8.06
N VAL A 534 -0.73 -8.65 6.91
CA VAL A 534 0.63 -9.21 6.79
C VAL A 534 1.65 -8.49 7.69
N GLY A 535 1.50 -7.18 7.88
CA GLY A 535 2.42 -6.36 8.66
C GLY A 535 2.28 -6.48 10.18
N ARG A 536 1.14 -6.99 10.70
CA ARG A 536 0.88 -7.20 12.12
C ARG A 536 0.51 -8.66 12.38
N ARG A 537 1.45 -9.39 12.97
CA ARG A 537 1.35 -10.86 13.16
C ARG A 537 1.07 -11.22 14.63
N MET A 538 -0.08 -10.79 15.15
CA MET A 538 -0.51 -11.13 16.49
C MET A 538 -1.13 -12.53 16.54
N PRO A 539 -0.79 -13.36 17.55
CA PRO A 539 -1.46 -14.64 17.76
C PRO A 539 -2.94 -14.42 18.08
N ILE A 540 -3.83 -15.21 17.47
CA ILE A 540 -5.27 -15.17 17.80
C ILE A 540 -5.53 -15.79 19.17
N ALA A 541 -5.01 -17.00 19.39
CA ALA A 541 -5.18 -17.75 20.64
C ALA A 541 -4.11 -17.33 21.65
N GLN A 542 -4.25 -16.15 22.23
CA GLN A 542 -3.33 -15.61 23.23
C GLN A 542 -4.10 -15.00 24.43
N ARG A 543 -3.42 -14.81 25.56
CA ARG A 543 -3.97 -14.23 26.79
C ARG A 543 -3.03 -13.19 27.42
N PHE A 544 -2.10 -12.65 26.66
CA PHE A 544 -1.24 -11.60 27.16
C PHE A 544 -2.07 -10.32 27.31
N ALA A 545 -2.11 -9.77 28.51
CA ALA A 545 -2.67 -8.45 28.80
C ALA A 545 -1.50 -7.51 29.03
N GLY A 546 -1.16 -6.73 28.02
CA GLY A 546 -0.02 -5.81 28.01
C GLY A 546 -0.21 -4.56 28.84
#